data_c6c3c3e8f921fca36f4dbb20d0453819
#
_entry.id   c6c3c3e8f921fca36f4dbb20d0453819
#
_cell.length_a   1.000
_cell.length_b   1.000
_cell.length_c   1.000
_cell.angle_alpha   90.00
_cell.angle_beta   90.00
_cell.angle_gamma   90.00
#
_symmetry.space_group_name_H-M   'P 1'
#
loop_
_entity.id
_entity.type
_entity.pdbx_description
1 polymer ?
#
loop_
_entity_poly.entity_id
_entity_poly.type
_entity_poly.pdbx_seq_one_letter_code
_entity_poly.pdbx_strand_id
1 'polypeptide(L)'
;QKLAFNIKPGEFYTGIENYIIRVGEKDKDGRTIYDVKIYDHTDRMGNIKATTADSGFMELTPDQKFVIFTLFDGYNYKDIITTRNFRENRPFDRTQFKQQRIKFDLTSFDLNRAQEDLFKNHYTMLNTKQLTIYIDSLTQRYDERKERYSEGFFRRFNQLSTMVDTSLAGRALLGKTHRKAAANLEHNADSM
;
A
#
# COMPACT_ATOMS: atom_id res chain seq x y z
N GLN A 1 7.21 -25.77 -7.08
CA GLN A 1 6.63 -24.40 -7.04
C GLN A 1 6.60 -23.95 -5.58
N LYS A 2 7.38 -22.92 -5.22
CA LYS A 2 7.30 -22.32 -3.87
C LYS A 2 5.93 -21.65 -3.76
N LEU A 3 5.13 -22.10 -2.80
CA LEU A 3 3.92 -21.41 -2.37
C LEU A 3 4.26 -19.95 -2.08
N ALA A 4 3.61 -19.02 -2.77
CA ALA A 4 3.70 -17.59 -2.46
C ALA A 4 3.19 -17.28 -1.04
N PHE A 5 2.39 -18.19 -0.50
CA PHE A 5 1.86 -18.16 0.86
C PHE A 5 2.79 -18.95 1.80
N ASN A 6 3.64 -18.25 2.52
CA ASN A 6 4.62 -18.86 3.43
C ASN A 6 4.43 -18.33 4.86
N ILE A 7 3.71 -19.10 5.68
CA ILE A 7 3.63 -18.87 7.13
C ILE A 7 4.89 -19.43 7.78
N LYS A 8 5.63 -18.61 8.51
CA LYS A 8 6.75 -19.03 9.33
C LYS A 8 6.26 -19.47 10.70
N PRO A 9 6.71 -20.64 11.18
CA PRO A 9 6.36 -21.10 12.52
C PRO A 9 6.76 -20.09 13.61
N GLY A 10 5.89 -19.90 14.59
CA GLY A 10 6.12 -18.98 15.71
C GLY A 10 5.83 -17.51 15.45
N GLU A 11 5.75 -17.08 14.19
CA GLU A 11 5.48 -15.69 13.81
C GLU A 11 3.98 -15.44 13.51
N PHE A 12 3.54 -14.20 13.69
CA PHE A 12 2.22 -13.77 13.25
C PHE A 12 2.24 -13.41 11.77
N TYR A 13 1.37 -14.04 11.02
CA TYR A 13 1.18 -13.77 9.60
C TYR A 13 -0.02 -12.85 9.38
N THR A 14 0.20 -11.69 8.78
CA THR A 14 -0.80 -10.64 8.52
C THR A 14 -1.08 -10.42 7.03
N GLY A 15 -0.61 -11.31 6.17
CA GLY A 15 -0.72 -11.17 4.72
C GLY A 15 -2.13 -11.42 4.15
N ILE A 16 -3.07 -11.93 4.94
CA ILE A 16 -4.47 -12.07 4.54
C ILE A 16 -5.27 -10.93 5.13
N GLU A 17 -6.01 -10.23 4.29
CA GLU A 17 -6.82 -9.09 4.72
C GLU A 17 -7.82 -9.50 5.81
N ASN A 18 -7.88 -8.73 6.88
CA ASN A 18 -8.73 -8.92 8.06
C ASN A 18 -8.47 -10.21 8.87
N TYR A 19 -7.35 -10.90 8.63
CA TYR A 19 -6.97 -12.07 9.40
C TYR A 19 -5.53 -11.99 9.89
N ILE A 20 -5.31 -12.41 11.14
CA ILE A 20 -3.97 -12.62 11.69
C ILE A 20 -3.85 -14.09 12.05
N ILE A 21 -2.87 -14.77 11.49
CA ILE A 21 -2.69 -16.21 11.67
C ILE A 21 -1.33 -16.46 12.34
N ARG A 22 -1.31 -17.31 13.36
CA ARG A 22 -0.09 -17.83 13.96
C ARG A 22 -0.14 -19.36 13.94
N VAL A 23 0.93 -19.96 13.50
CA VAL A 23 1.16 -21.39 13.52
C VAL A 23 2.35 -21.66 14.44
N GLY A 24 2.20 -22.51 15.43
CA GLY A 24 3.30 -22.85 16.35
C GLY A 24 4.39 -23.66 15.64
N GLU A 25 3.99 -24.73 14.99
CA GLU A 25 4.88 -25.62 14.26
C GLU A 25 4.32 -25.96 12.88
N LYS A 26 5.21 -26.28 11.96
CA LYS A 26 4.89 -26.68 10.59
C LYS A 26 5.74 -27.87 10.20
N ASP A 27 5.12 -28.89 9.64
CA ASP A 27 5.82 -30.09 9.20
C ASP A 27 6.65 -29.82 7.93
N LYS A 28 7.58 -30.72 7.63
CA LYS A 28 8.47 -30.68 6.45
C LYS A 28 7.71 -30.70 5.12
N ASP A 29 6.51 -31.27 5.09
CA ASP A 29 5.61 -31.28 3.94
C ASP A 29 5.08 -29.89 3.58
N GLY A 30 5.18 -28.95 4.53
CA GLY A 30 4.72 -27.58 4.37
C GLY A 30 3.20 -27.41 4.38
N ARG A 31 2.45 -28.48 4.65
CA ARG A 31 0.97 -28.50 4.65
C ARG A 31 0.40 -28.74 6.02
N THR A 32 1.01 -29.62 6.80
CA THR A 32 0.58 -29.93 8.17
C THR A 32 1.07 -28.87 9.13
N ILE A 33 0.16 -28.34 9.94
CA ILE A 33 0.39 -27.25 10.88
C ILE A 33 -0.14 -27.61 12.27
N TYR A 34 0.52 -27.09 13.32
CA TYR A 34 0.18 -27.36 14.72
C TYR A 34 0.13 -26.06 15.52
N ASP A 35 -0.59 -26.06 16.65
CA ASP A 35 -0.84 -24.89 17.51
C ASP A 35 -1.29 -23.68 16.68
N VAL A 36 -2.42 -23.83 16.01
CA VAL A 36 -2.95 -22.82 15.11
C VAL A 36 -3.78 -21.81 15.89
N LYS A 37 -3.54 -20.52 15.68
CA LYS A 37 -4.33 -19.40 16.21
C LYS A 37 -4.69 -18.47 15.08
N ILE A 38 -5.97 -18.20 14.91
CA ILE A 38 -6.51 -17.33 13.88
C ILE A 38 -7.35 -16.27 14.56
N TYR A 39 -6.99 -15.00 14.34
CA TYR A 39 -7.79 -13.84 14.75
C TYR A 39 -8.53 -13.31 13.54
N ASP A 40 -9.84 -13.18 13.68
CA ASP A 40 -10.74 -12.66 12.65
C ASP A 40 -11.11 -11.21 12.96
N HIS A 41 -10.66 -10.30 12.14
CA HIS A 41 -10.91 -8.86 12.24
C HIS A 41 -11.94 -8.36 11.22
N THR A 42 -12.71 -9.23 10.60
CA THR A 42 -13.70 -8.86 9.58
C THR A 42 -14.73 -7.84 10.11
N ASP A 43 -15.06 -7.89 11.40
CA ASP A 43 -16.01 -6.97 12.03
C ASP A 43 -15.37 -5.61 12.39
N ARG A 44 -14.06 -5.42 12.20
CA ARG A 44 -13.31 -4.18 12.53
C ARG A 44 -13.45 -3.69 13.97
N MET A 45 -13.81 -4.58 14.88
CA MET A 45 -14.03 -4.28 16.32
C MET A 45 -12.89 -4.79 17.21
N GLY A 46 -11.71 -5.05 16.63
CA GLY A 46 -10.56 -5.63 17.34
C GLY A 46 -10.63 -7.16 17.41
N ASN A 47 -9.96 -7.73 18.44
CA ASN A 47 -9.82 -9.19 18.60
C ASN A 47 -11.05 -9.83 19.26
N ILE A 48 -12.21 -9.65 18.67
CA ILE A 48 -13.46 -10.19 19.21
C ILE A 48 -13.75 -11.63 18.79
N LYS A 49 -13.05 -12.10 17.75
CA LYS A 49 -13.18 -13.46 17.25
C LYS A 49 -11.81 -14.10 17.14
N ALA A 50 -11.67 -15.26 17.74
CA ALA A 50 -10.45 -16.05 17.64
C ALA A 50 -10.80 -17.54 17.48
N THR A 51 -10.01 -18.24 16.67
CA THR A 51 -10.07 -19.69 16.50
C THR A 51 -8.73 -20.27 16.92
N THR A 52 -8.78 -21.32 17.76
CA THR A 52 -7.60 -22.10 18.11
C THR A 52 -7.80 -23.54 17.67
N ALA A 53 -6.74 -24.21 17.23
CA ALA A 53 -6.78 -25.63 16.89
C ALA A 53 -5.45 -26.30 17.22
N ASP A 54 -5.52 -27.56 17.62
CA ASP A 54 -4.32 -28.35 17.95
C ASP A 54 -3.52 -28.67 16.69
N SER A 55 -4.21 -28.98 15.60
CA SER A 55 -3.58 -29.28 14.31
C SER A 55 -4.45 -28.86 13.13
N GLY A 56 -3.88 -28.91 11.94
CA GLY A 56 -4.62 -28.64 10.71
C GLY A 56 -3.82 -28.93 9.45
N PHE A 57 -4.52 -28.90 8.33
CA PHE A 57 -3.95 -28.94 6.99
C PHE A 57 -4.19 -27.63 6.26
N MET A 58 -3.20 -27.19 5.54
CA MET A 58 -3.23 -26.01 4.71
C MET A 58 -3.12 -26.40 3.24
N GLU A 59 -4.14 -26.11 2.47
CA GLU A 59 -4.21 -26.42 1.04
C GLU A 59 -4.48 -25.17 0.22
N LEU A 60 -3.70 -24.99 -0.85
CA LEU A 60 -3.94 -23.94 -1.82
C LEU A 60 -4.86 -24.50 -2.91
N THR A 61 -5.87 -23.71 -3.32
CA THR A 61 -6.73 -24.12 -4.45
C THR A 61 -5.93 -24.13 -5.76
N PRO A 62 -6.33 -24.96 -6.76
CA PRO A 62 -5.61 -25.07 -8.04
C PRO A 62 -5.48 -23.73 -8.79
N ASP A 63 -6.46 -22.85 -8.63
CA ASP A 63 -6.47 -21.48 -9.17
C ASP A 63 -5.62 -20.49 -8.38
N GLN A 64 -5.04 -20.93 -7.24
CA GLN A 64 -4.20 -20.14 -6.33
C GLN A 64 -4.88 -18.90 -5.72
N LYS A 65 -6.20 -18.79 -5.87
CA LYS A 65 -6.97 -17.64 -5.34
C LYS A 65 -7.37 -17.79 -3.89
N PHE A 66 -7.39 -19.03 -3.39
CA PHE A 66 -7.83 -19.32 -2.03
C PHE A 66 -6.87 -20.25 -1.34
N VAL A 67 -6.71 -20.07 -0.03
CA VAL A 67 -6.12 -21.07 0.86
C VAL A 67 -7.21 -21.61 1.77
N ILE A 68 -7.22 -22.94 1.94
CA ILE A 68 -8.17 -23.65 2.76
C ILE A 68 -7.41 -24.22 3.95
N PHE A 69 -7.84 -23.87 5.16
CA PHE A 69 -7.39 -24.49 6.39
C PHE A 69 -8.44 -25.47 6.85
N THR A 70 -8.05 -26.73 6.98
CA THR A 70 -8.85 -27.76 7.64
C THR A 70 -8.24 -27.98 9.03
N LEU A 71 -8.91 -27.47 10.05
CA LEU A 71 -8.46 -27.47 11.44
C LEU A 71 -9.11 -28.63 12.19
N PHE A 72 -8.36 -29.21 13.14
CA PHE A 72 -8.82 -30.33 13.97
C PHE A 72 -8.67 -29.95 15.44
N ASP A 73 -9.63 -30.44 16.24
CA ASP A 73 -9.69 -30.36 17.70
C ASP A 73 -9.38 -28.96 18.22
N GLY A 74 -10.41 -28.12 18.18
CA GLY A 74 -10.20 -26.70 18.49
C GLY A 74 -11.40 -26.01 19.11
N TYR A 75 -11.24 -24.73 19.31
CA TYR A 75 -12.24 -23.84 19.89
C TYR A 75 -12.38 -22.55 19.09
N ASN A 76 -13.62 -22.12 18.90
CA ASN A 76 -13.96 -20.79 18.46
C ASN A 76 -14.34 -19.94 19.68
N TYR A 77 -13.77 -18.76 19.77
CA TYR A 77 -14.07 -17.74 20.77
C TYR A 77 -14.70 -16.55 20.07
N LYS A 78 -15.80 -16.05 20.63
CA LYS A 78 -16.46 -14.87 20.13
C LYS A 78 -16.96 -14.02 21.28
N ASP A 79 -16.49 -12.78 21.38
CA ASP A 79 -17.02 -11.80 22.33
C ASP A 79 -18.38 -11.31 21.86
N ILE A 80 -19.36 -11.30 22.77
CA ILE A 80 -20.71 -10.82 22.50
C ILE A 80 -20.74 -9.33 22.90
N ILE A 81 -20.62 -8.47 21.91
CA ILE A 81 -20.66 -7.02 22.11
C ILE A 81 -22.11 -6.56 22.09
N THR A 82 -22.73 -6.51 23.27
CA THR A 82 -24.04 -5.86 23.44
C THR A 82 -23.83 -4.41 23.84
N THR A 83 -24.48 -3.50 23.13
CA THR A 83 -24.23 -2.04 23.14
C THR A 83 -24.41 -1.37 24.50
N ARG A 84 -25.05 -2.00 25.49
CA ARG A 84 -25.43 -1.35 26.74
C ARG A 84 -24.55 -1.62 27.96
N ASN A 85 -23.87 -2.78 28.05
CA ASN A 85 -23.14 -3.16 29.28
C ASN A 85 -21.80 -3.83 29.01
N PHE A 86 -21.15 -3.58 27.86
CA PHE A 86 -19.90 -4.20 27.49
C PHE A 86 -18.73 -3.93 28.45
N ARG A 87 -18.78 -2.80 29.18
CA ARG A 87 -17.73 -2.45 30.16
C ARG A 87 -17.82 -3.22 31.46
N GLU A 88 -19.00 -3.62 31.85
CA GLU A 88 -19.27 -4.29 33.16
C GLU A 88 -19.34 -5.81 33.02
N ASN A 89 -19.88 -6.30 31.92
CA ASN A 89 -20.04 -7.70 31.63
C ASN A 89 -19.54 -7.98 30.23
N ARG A 90 -18.50 -8.78 30.09
CA ARG A 90 -17.96 -9.22 28.79
C ARG A 90 -18.37 -10.66 28.51
N PRO A 91 -19.62 -10.90 28.10
CA PRO A 91 -20.05 -12.22 27.74
C PRO A 91 -19.30 -12.68 26.48
N PHE A 92 -18.88 -13.94 26.47
CA PHE A 92 -18.25 -14.53 25.33
C PHE A 92 -18.79 -15.93 25.07
N ASP A 93 -18.81 -16.34 23.81
CA ASP A 93 -19.12 -17.69 23.40
C ASP A 93 -17.83 -18.47 23.16
N ARG A 94 -17.81 -19.71 23.63
CA ARG A 94 -16.77 -20.68 23.35
C ARG A 94 -17.40 -21.92 22.75
N THR A 95 -17.13 -22.20 21.49
CA THR A 95 -17.64 -23.37 20.78
C THR A 95 -16.51 -24.32 20.46
N GLN A 96 -16.63 -25.58 20.90
CA GLN A 96 -15.67 -26.62 20.56
C GLN A 96 -16.04 -27.25 19.22
N PHE A 97 -15.04 -27.55 18.39
CA PHE A 97 -15.21 -28.31 17.16
C PHE A 97 -14.18 -29.44 17.06
N LYS A 98 -14.57 -30.52 16.43
CA LYS A 98 -13.65 -31.61 16.07
C LYS A 98 -12.96 -31.34 14.76
N GLN A 99 -13.68 -30.76 13.81
CA GLN A 99 -13.14 -30.33 12.52
C GLN A 99 -13.83 -29.08 12.06
N GLN A 100 -13.05 -28.14 11.55
CA GLN A 100 -13.53 -26.88 10.95
C GLN A 100 -12.74 -26.58 9.69
N ARG A 101 -13.43 -26.14 8.65
CA ARG A 101 -12.80 -25.71 7.40
C ARG A 101 -13.00 -24.20 7.23
N ILE A 102 -11.90 -23.48 7.05
CA ILE A 102 -11.90 -22.03 6.83
C ILE A 102 -11.25 -21.77 5.48
N LYS A 103 -11.90 -20.97 4.65
CA LYS A 103 -11.42 -20.56 3.34
C LYS A 103 -11.01 -19.10 3.39
N PHE A 104 -9.78 -18.80 3.05
CA PHE A 104 -9.24 -17.45 2.97
C PHE A 104 -9.05 -17.02 1.52
N ASP A 105 -9.45 -15.80 1.21
CA ASP A 105 -9.26 -15.19 -0.10
C ASP A 105 -7.86 -14.57 -0.19
N LEU A 106 -7.11 -14.95 -1.23
CA LEU A 106 -5.78 -14.43 -1.51
C LEU A 106 -5.77 -13.42 -2.66
N THR A 107 -6.92 -13.08 -3.23
CA THR A 107 -6.98 -12.15 -4.38
C THR A 107 -6.50 -10.74 -4.00
N SER A 108 -6.71 -10.33 -2.74
CA SER A 108 -6.15 -9.10 -2.20
C SER A 108 -4.62 -9.16 -2.02
N PHE A 109 -4.04 -10.36 -1.91
CA PHE A 109 -2.60 -10.56 -1.75
C PHE A 109 -1.82 -10.16 -3.02
N ASP A 110 -2.34 -10.45 -4.19
CA ASP A 110 -1.74 -10.06 -5.47
C ASP A 110 -1.78 -8.53 -5.66
N LEU A 111 -2.84 -7.89 -5.22
CA LEU A 111 -2.95 -6.43 -5.22
C LEU A 111 -1.96 -5.78 -4.24
N ASN A 112 -1.80 -6.35 -3.02
CA ASN A 112 -0.82 -5.87 -2.05
C ASN A 112 0.62 -6.09 -2.54
N ARG A 113 0.90 -7.18 -3.24
CA ARG A 113 2.21 -7.45 -3.83
C ARG A 113 2.54 -6.48 -4.97
N ALA A 114 1.55 -6.14 -5.81
CA ALA A 114 1.70 -5.08 -6.80
C ALA A 114 1.93 -3.70 -6.15
N GLN A 115 1.27 -3.43 -5.01
CA GLN A 115 1.52 -2.24 -4.21
C GLN A 115 2.89 -2.30 -3.51
N GLU A 116 3.34 -3.46 -3.04
CA GLU A 116 4.66 -3.62 -2.41
C GLU A 116 5.80 -3.30 -3.38
N ASP A 117 5.65 -3.64 -4.68
CA ASP A 117 6.59 -3.22 -5.71
C ASP A 117 6.55 -1.70 -5.96
N LEU A 118 5.41 -1.04 -5.77
CA LEU A 118 5.30 0.43 -5.76
C LEU A 118 5.96 1.03 -4.51
N PHE A 119 5.85 0.37 -3.35
CA PHE A 119 6.48 0.82 -2.10
C PHE A 119 7.99 0.55 -2.07
N LYS A 120 8.49 -0.50 -2.72
CA LYS A 120 9.95 -0.75 -2.86
C LYS A 120 10.67 0.38 -3.57
N ASN A 121 9.96 1.12 -4.42
CA ASN A 121 10.47 2.31 -5.11
C ASN A 121 10.19 3.61 -4.35
N HIS A 122 9.58 3.55 -3.16
CA HIS A 122 9.35 4.75 -2.35
C HIS A 122 10.68 5.24 -1.77
N TYR A 123 10.94 6.54 -1.87
CA TYR A 123 12.22 7.16 -1.48
C TYR A 123 12.67 6.85 -0.05
N THR A 124 11.75 6.58 0.88
CA THR A 124 12.04 6.23 2.28
C THR A 124 12.68 4.85 2.45
N MET A 125 12.57 3.96 1.45
CA MET A 125 13.12 2.59 1.47
C MET A 125 14.34 2.42 0.56
N LEU A 126 14.74 3.48 -0.14
CA LEU A 126 15.88 3.47 -1.04
C LEU A 126 17.18 3.56 -0.25
N ASN A 127 18.18 2.76 -0.62
CA ASN A 127 19.54 2.95 -0.14
C ASN A 127 20.18 4.18 -0.79
N THR A 128 21.32 4.64 -0.26
CA THR A 128 22.00 5.86 -0.72
C THR A 128 22.25 5.89 -2.23
N LYS A 129 22.68 4.76 -2.82
CA LYS A 129 22.93 4.66 -4.27
C LYS A 129 21.63 4.78 -5.08
N GLN A 130 20.57 4.09 -4.64
CA GLN A 130 19.26 4.15 -5.27
C GLN A 130 18.64 5.54 -5.14
N LEU A 131 18.87 6.20 -3.99
CA LEU A 131 18.40 7.56 -3.74
C LEU A 131 19.05 8.56 -4.70
N THR A 132 20.36 8.43 -4.97
CA THR A 132 21.07 9.27 -5.95
C THR A 132 20.45 9.12 -7.35
N ILE A 133 20.26 7.87 -7.80
CA ILE A 133 19.63 7.60 -9.12
C ILE A 133 18.20 8.18 -9.17
N TYR A 134 17.46 8.09 -8.08
CA TYR A 134 16.11 8.63 -7.98
C TYR A 134 16.09 10.16 -8.06
N ILE A 135 17.02 10.83 -7.35
CA ILE A 135 17.20 12.28 -7.40
C ILE A 135 17.53 12.73 -8.82
N ASP A 136 18.48 12.06 -9.49
CA ASP A 136 18.87 12.38 -10.87
C ASP A 136 17.66 12.28 -11.82
N SER A 137 16.85 11.21 -11.68
CA SER A 137 15.64 11.01 -12.48
C SER A 137 14.56 12.07 -12.22
N LEU A 138 14.42 12.53 -10.98
CA LEU A 138 13.49 13.61 -10.62
C LEU A 138 13.98 14.95 -11.19
N THR A 139 15.27 15.24 -11.09
CA THR A 139 15.88 16.46 -11.62
C THR A 139 15.66 16.53 -13.13
N GLN A 140 15.95 15.45 -13.85
CA GLN A 140 15.70 15.37 -15.29
C GLN A 140 14.22 15.65 -15.64
N ARG A 141 13.27 15.00 -14.94
CA ARG A 141 11.83 15.23 -15.15
C ARG A 141 11.41 16.65 -14.82
N TYR A 142 12.04 17.26 -13.83
CA TYR A 142 11.79 18.65 -13.48
C TYR A 142 12.24 19.59 -14.59
N ASP A 143 13.45 19.39 -15.11
CA ASP A 143 14.01 20.19 -16.19
C ASP A 143 13.19 20.06 -17.48
N GLU A 144 12.82 18.83 -17.88
CA GLU A 144 11.92 18.59 -19.02
C GLU A 144 10.55 19.27 -18.86
N ARG A 145 10.05 19.31 -17.63
CA ARG A 145 8.78 19.98 -17.32
C ARG A 145 8.94 21.50 -17.39
N LYS A 146 10.02 22.02 -16.84
CA LYS A 146 10.36 23.44 -16.87
C LYS A 146 10.49 23.94 -18.33
N GLU A 147 11.18 23.19 -19.18
CA GLU A 147 11.29 23.51 -20.61
C GLU A 147 9.92 23.51 -21.29
N ARG A 148 9.11 22.49 -21.10
CA ARG A 148 7.74 22.42 -21.65
C ARG A 148 6.87 23.60 -21.20
N TYR A 149 6.98 24.01 -19.95
CA TYR A 149 6.22 25.15 -19.45
C TYR A 149 6.73 26.47 -20.07
N SER A 150 8.05 26.63 -20.18
CA SER A 150 8.63 27.82 -20.80
C SER A 150 8.26 27.95 -22.28
N GLU A 151 8.36 26.86 -23.05
CA GLU A 151 7.94 26.82 -24.45
C GLU A 151 6.44 27.11 -24.61
N GLY A 152 5.60 26.50 -23.78
CA GLY A 152 4.16 26.74 -23.78
C GLY A 152 3.81 28.19 -23.44
N PHE A 153 4.54 28.79 -22.51
CA PHE A 153 4.39 30.20 -22.14
C PHE A 153 4.79 31.11 -23.30
N PHE A 154 5.98 30.90 -23.88
CA PHE A 154 6.46 31.70 -25.01
C PHE A 154 5.58 31.57 -26.25
N ARG A 155 5.04 30.36 -26.51
CA ARG A 155 4.12 30.15 -27.63
C ARG A 155 2.81 30.94 -27.44
N ARG A 156 2.25 30.97 -26.23
CA ARG A 156 1.04 31.75 -25.91
C ARG A 156 1.33 33.27 -25.95
N PHE A 157 2.50 33.66 -25.49
CA PHE A 157 2.90 35.09 -25.49
C PHE A 157 3.12 35.59 -26.92
N ASN A 158 3.73 34.81 -27.79
CA ASN A 158 3.88 35.13 -29.20
C ASN A 158 2.53 35.20 -29.94
N GLN A 159 1.56 34.35 -29.60
CA GLN A 159 0.21 34.46 -30.13
C GLN A 159 -0.51 35.72 -29.69
N LEU A 160 -0.31 36.17 -28.45
CA LEU A 160 -0.85 37.43 -27.95
C LEU A 160 -0.17 38.65 -28.60
N SER A 161 1.13 38.59 -28.85
CA SER A 161 1.87 39.67 -29.51
C SER A 161 1.48 39.84 -30.96
N THR A 162 0.99 38.80 -31.64
CA THR A 162 0.47 38.90 -33.02
C THR A 162 -0.99 39.38 -33.05
N MET A 163 -1.71 39.36 -31.94
CA MET A 163 -3.08 39.91 -31.83
C MET A 163 -3.10 41.37 -31.35
N VAL A 164 -2.05 41.86 -30.72
CA VAL A 164 -1.93 43.26 -30.33
C VAL A 164 -1.43 44.03 -31.55
N ASP A 165 -2.29 44.91 -32.05
CA ASP A 165 -2.05 45.78 -33.18
C ASP A 165 -0.68 46.48 -33.06
N THR A 166 0.15 46.34 -34.08
CA THR A 166 1.58 46.67 -34.09
C THR A 166 1.86 48.18 -34.17
N SER A 167 1.12 48.98 -33.42
CA SER A 167 1.49 50.40 -33.26
C SER A 167 2.84 50.52 -32.58
N LEU A 168 3.68 51.41 -33.01
CA LEU A 168 5.05 51.68 -32.48
C LEU A 168 5.06 51.83 -30.95
N ALA A 169 3.97 52.34 -30.35
CA ALA A 169 3.78 52.45 -28.90
C ALA A 169 3.63 51.10 -28.18
N GLY A 170 2.98 50.11 -28.79
CA GLY A 170 2.85 48.77 -28.22
C GLY A 170 4.17 47.98 -28.21
N ARG A 171 5.02 48.17 -29.22
CA ARG A 171 6.36 47.56 -29.28
C ARG A 171 7.30 48.10 -28.20
N ALA A 172 7.22 49.39 -27.88
CA ALA A 172 8.04 50.01 -26.84
C ALA A 172 7.65 49.56 -25.42
N LEU A 173 6.36 49.31 -25.19
CA LEU A 173 5.85 48.80 -23.91
C LEU A 173 6.21 47.31 -23.69
N LEU A 174 6.09 46.47 -24.73
CA LEU A 174 6.47 45.06 -24.67
C LEU A 174 7.98 44.87 -24.41
N GLY A 175 8.83 45.69 -25.03
CA GLY A 175 10.28 45.65 -24.82
C GLY A 175 10.70 46.05 -23.39
N LYS A 176 9.96 46.95 -22.72
CA LYS A 176 10.22 47.37 -21.33
C LYS A 176 9.74 46.32 -20.33
N THR A 177 8.63 45.64 -20.59
CA THR A 177 8.12 44.57 -19.73
C THR A 177 8.99 43.31 -19.81
N HIS A 178 9.51 42.94 -20.97
CA HIS A 178 10.45 41.84 -21.14
C HIS A 178 11.76 42.04 -20.35
N ARG A 179 12.33 43.23 -20.41
CA ARG A 179 13.56 43.55 -19.65
C ARG A 179 13.33 43.52 -18.14
N LYS A 180 12.15 43.97 -17.67
CA LYS A 180 11.81 43.98 -16.25
C LYS A 180 11.54 42.58 -15.70
N ALA A 181 10.93 41.68 -16.49
CA ALA A 181 10.69 40.29 -16.13
C ALA A 181 11.99 39.48 -16.10
N ALA A 182 12.90 39.69 -17.05
CA ALA A 182 14.20 39.02 -17.06
C ALA A 182 15.08 39.45 -15.86
N ALA A 183 15.13 40.75 -15.54
CA ALA A 183 15.88 41.26 -14.39
C ALA A 183 15.35 40.75 -13.04
N ASN A 184 14.04 40.53 -12.89
CA ASN A 184 13.45 39.96 -11.68
C ASN A 184 13.73 38.47 -11.53
N LEU A 185 13.90 37.73 -12.62
CA LEU A 185 14.27 36.31 -12.58
C LEU A 185 15.73 36.09 -12.19
N GLU A 186 16.64 36.98 -12.68
CA GLU A 186 18.05 36.93 -12.28
C GLU A 186 18.23 37.34 -10.81
N HIS A 187 17.50 38.33 -10.30
CA HIS A 187 17.61 38.76 -8.91
C HIS A 187 17.09 37.72 -7.91
N ASN A 188 16.13 36.85 -8.27
CA ASN A 188 15.66 35.77 -7.44
C ASN A 188 16.53 34.51 -7.52
N ALA A 189 17.36 34.34 -8.54
CA ALA A 189 18.29 33.23 -8.65
C ALA A 189 19.54 33.41 -7.77
N ASP A 190 19.95 34.66 -7.51
CA ASP A 190 21.11 34.95 -6.66
C ASP A 190 20.77 35.00 -5.15
N SER A 191 19.51 34.78 -4.76
CA SER A 191 19.05 34.88 -3.37
C SER A 191 18.71 33.52 -2.75
N MET A 192 19.02 32.39 -3.40
CA MET A 192 18.98 31.01 -2.91
C MET A 192 20.40 30.44 -2.94
#